data_6e92c4d1a4dbe0479f33b4a31186edca
#
_entry.id   6e92c4d1a4dbe0479f33b4a31186edca
#
_cell.length_a   1.000
_cell.length_b   1.000
_cell.length_c   1.000
_cell.angle_alpha   90.00
_cell.angle_beta   90.00
_cell.angle_gamma   90.00
#
_symmetry.space_group_name_H-M   'P 1'
#
loop_
_entity.id
_entity.type
_entity.pdbx_description
1 polymer ?
#
loop_
_entity_poly.entity_id
_entity_poly.type
_entity_poly.pdbx_seq_one_letter_code
_entity_poly.pdbx_strand_id
1 'polypeptide(L)'
;FNITGIPRLSLVSVTQIAALAALCAVISILLCMVMEFSHSRFQMYLPNTYLRIAVGGVVIIALTLLVGTRDYNGAGVDVIVAALEKGKAHPEAFALKMLFTAITINTGFKGGEIVPTFFIGATFGCTAAGFLGLDPSFGAAIGLVALFCGVVNCPVASILLSYELFGGSGLVLFAVACGVSYMLSGYYGLYSSQKIMYSKTKPEYININAK
;
A
#
# COMPACT_ATOMS: atom_id res chain seq x y z
N PHE A 1 -13.81 -5.60 -9.46
CA PHE A 1 -13.16 -4.72 -10.45
C PHE A 1 -12.82 -5.51 -11.71
N ASN A 2 -12.93 -4.86 -12.87
CA ASN A 2 -12.57 -5.45 -14.14
C ASN A 2 -11.13 -5.06 -14.49
N ILE A 3 -10.20 -6.00 -14.35
CA ILE A 3 -8.80 -5.80 -14.71
C ILE A 3 -8.52 -6.36 -16.12
N THR A 4 -7.61 -5.71 -16.84
CA THR A 4 -7.20 -6.11 -18.18
C THR A 4 -5.74 -6.57 -18.19
N GLY A 5 -5.32 -7.21 -19.29
CA GLY A 5 -3.91 -7.50 -19.52
C GLY A 5 -3.29 -8.56 -18.59
N ILE A 6 -4.09 -9.50 -18.07
CA ILE A 6 -3.56 -10.60 -17.25
C ILE A 6 -2.64 -11.46 -18.13
N PRO A 7 -1.32 -11.55 -17.83
CA PRO A 7 -0.40 -12.29 -18.65
C PRO A 7 -0.62 -13.81 -18.50
N ARG A 8 -0.27 -14.55 -19.53
CA ARG A 8 -0.20 -16.02 -19.42
C ARG A 8 0.89 -16.40 -18.42
N LEU A 9 0.66 -17.48 -17.69
CA LEU A 9 1.65 -18.02 -16.77
C LEU A 9 2.89 -18.46 -17.53
N SER A 10 3.98 -17.74 -17.36
CA SER A 10 5.30 -18.01 -17.97
C SER A 10 6.40 -17.59 -17.00
N LEU A 11 7.61 -18.08 -17.20
CA LEU A 11 8.75 -17.69 -16.37
C LEU A 11 8.98 -16.16 -16.41
N VAL A 12 8.80 -15.55 -17.58
CA VAL A 12 8.95 -14.10 -17.77
C VAL A 12 7.90 -13.34 -16.95
N SER A 13 6.63 -13.72 -17.05
CA SER A 13 5.58 -13.03 -16.28
C SER A 13 5.75 -13.20 -14.76
N VAL A 14 6.17 -14.38 -14.32
CA VAL A 14 6.46 -14.63 -12.90
C VAL A 14 7.62 -13.75 -12.40
N THR A 15 8.71 -13.61 -13.16
CA THR A 15 9.85 -12.75 -12.79
C THR A 15 9.47 -11.26 -12.78
N GLN A 16 8.69 -10.79 -13.75
CA GLN A 16 8.18 -9.41 -13.78
C GLN A 16 7.30 -9.11 -12.57
N ILE A 17 6.38 -10.02 -12.22
CA ILE A 17 5.50 -9.88 -11.07
C ILE A 17 6.28 -9.95 -9.76
N ALA A 18 7.27 -10.85 -9.65
CA ALA A 18 8.13 -10.91 -8.48
C ALA A 18 8.93 -9.61 -8.30
N ALA A 19 9.43 -9.01 -9.38
CA ALA A 19 10.10 -7.71 -9.35
C ALA A 19 9.15 -6.60 -8.89
N LEU A 20 7.93 -6.54 -9.44
CA LEU A 20 6.92 -5.57 -9.00
C LEU A 20 6.56 -5.75 -7.52
N ALA A 21 6.37 -6.99 -7.07
CA ALA A 21 6.06 -7.30 -5.68
C ALA A 21 7.23 -6.93 -4.73
N ALA A 22 8.46 -7.09 -5.16
CA ALA A 22 9.64 -6.65 -4.41
C ALA A 22 9.67 -5.12 -4.25
N LEU A 23 9.34 -4.38 -5.31
CA LEU A 23 9.19 -2.92 -5.23
C LEU A 23 8.03 -2.52 -4.29
N CYS A 24 6.90 -3.23 -4.36
CA CYS A 24 5.77 -3.02 -3.44
C CYS A 24 6.16 -3.30 -1.98
N ALA A 25 7.01 -4.30 -1.72
CA ALA A 25 7.54 -4.55 -0.38
C ALA A 25 8.37 -3.37 0.15
N VAL A 26 9.19 -2.74 -0.69
CA VAL A 26 9.94 -1.54 -0.32
C VAL A 26 8.99 -0.38 0.01
N ILE A 27 7.96 -0.17 -0.82
CA ILE A 27 6.95 0.88 -0.55
C ILE A 27 6.15 0.56 0.72
N SER A 28 5.87 -0.72 1.01
CA SER A 28 5.18 -1.12 2.24
C SER A 28 6.00 -0.78 3.50
N ILE A 29 7.30 -1.05 3.47
CA ILE A 29 8.23 -0.67 4.55
C ILE A 29 8.26 0.86 4.71
N LEU A 30 8.38 1.59 3.60
CA LEU A 30 8.37 3.05 3.61
C LEU A 30 7.09 3.61 4.21
N LEU A 31 5.92 3.06 3.85
CA LEU A 31 4.63 3.46 4.42
C LEU A 31 4.61 3.26 5.94
N CYS A 32 5.03 2.08 6.43
CA CYS A 32 5.08 1.80 7.86
C CYS A 32 6.02 2.78 8.59
N MET A 33 7.22 3.02 8.04
CA MET A 33 8.19 3.96 8.61
C MET A 33 7.65 5.40 8.64
N VAL A 34 7.00 5.86 7.56
CA VAL A 34 6.41 7.20 7.49
C VAL A 34 5.27 7.35 8.51
N MET A 35 4.44 6.33 8.67
CA MET A 35 3.36 6.34 9.66
C MET A 35 3.91 6.41 11.09
N GLU A 36 4.87 5.57 11.45
CA GLU A 36 5.50 5.55 12.78
C GLU A 36 6.26 6.85 13.07
N PHE A 37 7.06 7.31 12.12
CA PHE A 37 7.80 8.57 12.24
C PHE A 37 6.87 9.75 12.44
N SER A 38 5.81 9.86 11.64
CA SER A 38 4.82 10.93 11.75
C SER A 38 4.10 10.89 13.09
N HIS A 39 3.72 9.69 13.56
CA HIS A 39 3.09 9.51 14.86
C HIS A 39 3.96 10.07 16.00
N SER A 40 5.21 9.63 16.05
CA SER A 40 6.17 10.06 17.07
C SER A 40 6.41 11.56 17.04
N ARG A 41 6.56 12.16 15.85
CA ARG A 41 6.83 13.60 15.69
C ARG A 41 5.63 14.45 16.08
N PHE A 42 4.43 14.11 15.65
CA PHE A 42 3.25 14.88 16.01
C PHE A 42 2.95 14.82 17.52
N GLN A 43 3.19 13.70 18.17
CA GLN A 43 3.04 13.61 19.62
C GLN A 43 4.09 14.45 20.38
N MET A 44 5.33 14.47 19.89
CA MET A 44 6.43 15.21 20.51
C MET A 44 6.24 16.73 20.41
N TYR A 45 5.92 17.24 19.21
CA TYR A 45 5.83 18.68 18.97
C TYR A 45 4.46 19.27 19.31
N LEU A 46 3.40 18.49 19.27
CA LEU A 46 2.02 18.91 19.50
C LEU A 46 1.33 17.98 20.52
N PRO A 47 1.70 18.04 21.81
CA PRO A 47 1.15 17.15 22.84
C PRO A 47 -0.34 17.42 23.09
N ASN A 48 -0.81 18.65 22.87
CA ASN A 48 -2.22 19.00 23.00
C ASN A 48 -3.00 18.48 21.79
N THR A 49 -3.92 17.54 22.03
CA THR A 49 -4.71 16.87 21.00
C THR A 49 -5.55 17.85 20.16
N TYR A 50 -6.16 18.86 20.80
CA TYR A 50 -6.99 19.84 20.08
C TYR A 50 -6.16 20.72 19.15
N LEU A 51 -4.99 21.17 19.63
CA LEU A 51 -4.07 21.95 18.81
C LEU A 51 -3.52 21.11 17.65
N ARG A 52 -3.20 19.84 17.91
CA ARG A 52 -2.69 18.90 16.90
C ARG A 52 -3.70 18.67 15.78
N ILE A 53 -4.99 18.47 16.10
CA ILE A 53 -6.06 18.32 15.11
C ILE A 53 -6.23 19.63 14.31
N ALA A 54 -6.26 20.80 14.96
CA ALA A 54 -6.40 22.07 14.29
C ALA A 54 -5.25 22.33 13.30
N VAL A 55 -4.00 22.14 13.74
CA VAL A 55 -2.82 22.27 12.87
C VAL A 55 -2.86 21.26 11.72
N GLY A 56 -3.18 20.00 12.00
CA GLY A 56 -3.34 18.97 10.98
C GLY A 56 -4.36 19.34 9.91
N GLY A 57 -5.52 19.86 10.33
CA GLY A 57 -6.55 20.34 9.40
C GLY A 57 -6.05 21.47 8.51
N VAL A 58 -5.37 22.48 9.08
CA VAL A 58 -4.79 23.57 8.30
C VAL A 58 -3.74 23.07 7.32
N VAL A 59 -2.87 22.14 7.72
CA VAL A 59 -1.85 21.55 6.85
C VAL A 59 -2.49 20.77 5.69
N ILE A 60 -3.52 19.98 5.95
CA ILE A 60 -4.24 19.23 4.89
C ILE A 60 -4.91 20.19 3.90
N ILE A 61 -5.54 21.28 4.38
CA ILE A 61 -6.13 22.30 3.50
C ILE A 61 -5.04 22.94 2.64
N ALA A 62 -3.93 23.37 3.24
CA ALA A 62 -2.82 23.99 2.53
C ALA A 62 -2.24 23.03 1.46
N LEU A 63 -2.01 21.78 1.79
CA LEU A 63 -1.54 20.75 0.84
C LEU A 63 -2.55 20.52 -0.29
N THR A 64 -3.84 20.47 0.02
CA THR A 64 -4.89 20.32 -1.00
C THR A 64 -4.90 21.49 -1.99
N LEU A 65 -4.73 22.72 -1.49
CA LEU A 65 -4.64 23.91 -2.34
C LEU A 65 -3.35 23.93 -3.18
N LEU A 66 -2.23 23.49 -2.61
CA LEU A 66 -0.96 23.41 -3.34
C LEU A 66 -0.99 22.37 -4.46
N VAL A 67 -1.59 21.22 -4.21
CA VAL A 67 -1.70 20.14 -5.20
C VAL A 67 -2.79 20.44 -6.24
N GLY A 68 -3.77 21.29 -5.91
CA GLY A 68 -4.84 21.72 -6.82
C GLY A 68 -5.92 20.66 -7.09
N THR A 69 -5.90 19.50 -6.41
CA THR A 69 -6.91 18.45 -6.54
C THR A 69 -7.30 17.89 -5.15
N ARG A 70 -8.49 17.31 -5.09
CA ARG A 70 -9.00 16.64 -3.90
C ARG A 70 -8.86 15.10 -3.94
N ASP A 71 -8.20 14.55 -4.94
CA ASP A 71 -8.09 13.12 -5.20
C ASP A 71 -7.39 12.36 -4.05
N TYR A 72 -6.54 13.06 -3.31
CA TYR A 72 -5.78 12.50 -2.17
C TYR A 72 -6.52 12.61 -0.84
N ASN A 73 -7.64 13.34 -0.79
CA ASN A 73 -8.50 13.46 0.38
C ASN A 73 -9.44 12.24 0.49
N GLY A 74 -9.80 11.86 1.71
CA GLY A 74 -10.70 10.72 1.93
C GLY A 74 -10.20 9.40 1.33
N ALA A 75 -11.11 8.58 0.83
CA ALA A 75 -10.79 7.23 0.31
C ALA A 75 -10.05 7.26 -1.04
N GLY A 76 -10.41 8.17 -1.95
CA GLY A 76 -9.83 8.25 -3.30
C GLY A 76 -10.19 7.07 -4.20
N VAL A 77 -11.40 6.53 -4.07
CA VAL A 77 -11.86 5.33 -4.80
C VAL A 77 -11.82 5.55 -6.31
N ASP A 78 -12.16 6.74 -6.78
CA ASP A 78 -12.17 7.06 -8.21
C ASP A 78 -10.77 6.89 -8.85
N VAL A 79 -9.71 7.25 -8.11
CA VAL A 79 -8.33 7.07 -8.56
C VAL A 79 -7.94 5.59 -8.57
N ILE A 80 -8.37 4.83 -7.55
CA ILE A 80 -8.16 3.37 -7.51
C ILE A 80 -8.83 2.70 -8.71
N VAL A 81 -10.09 3.06 -8.99
CA VAL A 81 -10.84 2.53 -10.15
C VAL A 81 -10.17 2.92 -11.46
N ALA A 82 -9.71 4.17 -11.59
CA ALA A 82 -9.00 4.61 -12.79
C ALA A 82 -7.69 3.84 -13.01
N ALA A 83 -6.95 3.53 -11.95
CA ALA A 83 -5.73 2.72 -12.04
C ALA A 83 -6.04 1.27 -12.43
N LEU A 84 -7.08 0.67 -11.83
CA LEU A 84 -7.44 -0.72 -12.05
C LEU A 84 -8.10 -0.96 -13.42
N GLU A 85 -9.07 -0.12 -13.81
CA GLU A 85 -9.89 -0.38 -15.00
C GLU A 85 -9.37 0.31 -16.26
N LYS A 86 -8.71 1.48 -16.09
CA LYS A 86 -8.20 2.26 -17.22
C LYS A 86 -6.67 2.22 -17.35
N GLY A 87 -5.98 1.60 -16.40
CA GLY A 87 -4.52 1.58 -16.37
C GLY A 87 -3.88 2.97 -16.30
N LYS A 88 -4.55 3.94 -15.62
CA LYS A 88 -4.09 5.33 -15.54
C LYS A 88 -3.94 5.77 -14.10
N ALA A 89 -2.74 6.18 -13.74
CA ALA A 89 -2.42 6.80 -12.46
C ALA A 89 -1.35 7.88 -12.66
N HIS A 90 -1.40 8.93 -11.84
CA HIS A 90 -0.33 9.91 -11.77
C HIS A 90 0.88 9.29 -11.05
N PRO A 91 2.11 9.43 -11.55
CA PRO A 91 3.30 8.82 -10.94
C PRO A 91 3.53 9.22 -9.49
N GLU A 92 3.19 10.45 -9.12
CA GLU A 92 3.33 11.01 -7.78
C GLU A 92 2.19 10.63 -6.82
N ALA A 93 1.12 10.01 -7.33
CA ALA A 93 -0.10 9.79 -6.57
C ALA A 93 0.10 8.94 -5.31
N PHE A 94 0.92 7.89 -5.41
CA PHE A 94 1.21 7.01 -4.27
C PHE A 94 1.94 7.78 -3.14
N ALA A 95 2.89 8.64 -3.49
CA ALA A 95 3.67 9.41 -2.52
C ALA A 95 2.83 10.50 -1.85
N LEU A 96 2.02 11.21 -2.64
CA LEU A 96 1.09 12.22 -2.11
C LEU A 96 0.06 11.57 -1.19
N LYS A 97 -0.52 10.45 -1.58
CA LYS A 97 -1.48 9.72 -0.72
C LYS A 97 -0.86 9.27 0.59
N MET A 98 0.38 8.77 0.55
CA MET A 98 1.13 8.38 1.75
C MET A 98 1.29 9.57 2.70
N LEU A 99 1.69 10.74 2.16
CA LEU A 99 1.85 11.97 2.94
C LEU A 99 0.53 12.44 3.56
N PHE A 100 -0.53 12.56 2.76
CA PHE A 100 -1.85 12.96 3.24
C PHE A 100 -2.39 12.03 4.32
N THR A 101 -2.22 10.73 4.16
CA THR A 101 -2.66 9.73 5.12
C THR A 101 -1.89 9.83 6.43
N ALA A 102 -0.55 9.95 6.34
CA ALA A 102 0.30 10.07 7.52
C ALA A 102 -0.04 11.32 8.35
N ILE A 103 -0.28 12.46 7.70
CA ILE A 103 -0.67 13.68 8.40
C ILE A 103 -2.07 13.52 8.99
N THR A 104 -3.05 13.07 8.20
CA THR A 104 -4.45 12.97 8.64
C THR A 104 -4.59 12.08 9.87
N ILE A 105 -4.07 10.87 9.83
CA ILE A 105 -4.24 9.88 10.91
C ILE A 105 -3.45 10.31 12.15
N ASN A 106 -2.20 10.71 11.98
CA ASN A 106 -1.33 10.99 13.11
C ASN A 106 -1.58 12.35 13.79
N THR A 107 -2.32 13.25 13.14
CA THR A 107 -2.80 14.46 13.81
C THR A 107 -4.09 14.26 14.61
N GLY A 108 -4.72 13.08 14.52
CA GLY A 108 -5.85 12.71 15.38
C GLY A 108 -7.20 12.63 14.67
N PHE A 109 -7.25 12.82 13.35
CA PHE A 109 -8.45 12.51 12.59
C PHE A 109 -8.65 11.00 12.56
N LYS A 110 -9.88 10.57 12.84
CA LYS A 110 -10.23 9.15 12.77
C LYS A 110 -10.43 8.74 11.31
N GLY A 111 -9.73 7.68 10.90
CA GLY A 111 -9.82 7.12 9.56
C GLY A 111 -9.26 5.70 9.51
N GLY A 112 -9.49 5.00 8.40
CA GLY A 112 -8.90 3.69 8.15
C GLY A 112 -7.60 3.81 7.35
N GLU A 113 -6.66 2.91 7.58
CA GLU A 113 -5.36 2.83 6.90
C GLU A 113 -5.39 1.89 5.69
N ILE A 114 -6.39 1.01 5.63
CA ILE A 114 -6.48 -0.04 4.60
C ILE A 114 -6.78 0.55 3.22
N VAL A 115 -7.80 1.42 3.10
CA VAL A 115 -8.15 2.01 1.80
C VAL A 115 -7.04 2.91 1.25
N PRO A 116 -6.39 3.78 2.03
CA PRO A 116 -5.16 4.44 1.62
C PRO A 116 -4.06 3.49 1.15
N THR A 117 -3.89 2.34 1.80
CA THR A 117 -2.94 1.30 1.36
C THR A 117 -3.30 0.76 -0.02
N PHE A 118 -4.57 0.49 -0.30
CA PHE A 118 -5.03 0.09 -1.63
C PHE A 118 -4.76 1.16 -2.69
N PHE A 119 -5.02 2.42 -2.36
CA PHE A 119 -4.71 3.54 -3.24
C PHE A 119 -3.22 3.60 -3.58
N ILE A 120 -2.35 3.57 -2.56
CA ILE A 120 -0.89 3.63 -2.73
C ILE A 120 -0.43 2.44 -3.57
N GLY A 121 -0.91 1.22 -3.26
CA GLY A 121 -0.57 0.01 -4.00
C GLY A 121 -1.02 0.04 -5.45
N ALA A 122 -2.26 0.42 -5.71
CA ALA A 122 -2.81 0.48 -7.06
C ALA A 122 -2.09 1.53 -7.92
N THR A 123 -1.89 2.76 -7.41
CA THR A 123 -1.24 3.82 -8.17
C THR A 123 0.24 3.56 -8.41
N PHE A 124 0.95 3.04 -7.41
CA PHE A 124 2.35 2.63 -7.56
C PHE A 124 2.48 1.46 -8.53
N GLY A 125 1.65 0.42 -8.38
CA GLY A 125 1.67 -0.76 -9.25
C GLY A 125 1.35 -0.41 -10.70
N CYS A 126 0.36 0.46 -10.93
CA CYS A 126 0.02 0.99 -12.25
C CYS A 126 1.22 1.67 -12.91
N THR A 127 1.91 2.53 -12.18
CA THR A 127 3.05 3.30 -12.70
C THR A 127 4.28 2.42 -12.93
N ALA A 128 4.59 1.54 -11.99
CA ALA A 128 5.77 0.66 -12.05
C ALA A 128 5.62 -0.44 -13.11
N ALA A 129 4.39 -0.89 -13.40
CA ALA A 129 4.11 -1.93 -14.39
C ALA A 129 4.65 -1.58 -15.78
N GLY A 130 4.52 -0.30 -16.19
CA GLY A 130 5.01 0.15 -17.49
C GLY A 130 6.52 -0.05 -17.70
N PHE A 131 7.31 0.11 -16.64
CA PHE A 131 8.77 -0.12 -16.69
C PHE A 131 9.14 -1.60 -16.72
N LEU A 132 8.23 -2.47 -16.26
CA LEU A 132 8.45 -3.92 -16.20
C LEU A 132 7.83 -4.66 -17.38
N GLY A 133 7.20 -3.93 -18.33
CA GLY A 133 6.51 -4.53 -19.48
C GLY A 133 5.23 -5.29 -19.12
N LEU A 134 4.60 -4.95 -18.00
CA LEU A 134 3.29 -5.44 -17.59
C LEU A 134 2.20 -4.45 -18.00
N ASP A 135 0.99 -4.95 -18.21
CA ASP A 135 -0.17 -4.10 -18.42
C ASP A 135 -0.41 -3.24 -17.15
N PRO A 136 -0.60 -1.92 -17.27
CA PRO A 136 -0.78 -1.03 -16.13
C PRO A 136 -1.98 -1.37 -15.24
N SER A 137 -3.09 -1.85 -15.83
CA SER A 137 -4.29 -2.29 -15.09
C SER A 137 -3.97 -3.50 -14.22
N PHE A 138 -3.31 -4.51 -14.80
CA PHE A 138 -2.87 -5.68 -14.05
C PHE A 138 -1.81 -5.33 -13.00
N GLY A 139 -0.87 -4.44 -13.35
CA GLY A 139 0.11 -3.91 -12.41
C GLY A 139 -0.51 -3.19 -11.21
N ALA A 140 -1.58 -2.42 -11.44
CA ALA A 140 -2.34 -1.78 -10.37
C ALA A 140 -2.96 -2.82 -9.42
N ALA A 141 -3.53 -3.90 -9.97
CA ALA A 141 -4.12 -4.97 -9.18
C ALA A 141 -3.06 -5.73 -8.34
N ILE A 142 -1.93 -6.09 -8.96
CA ILE A 142 -0.78 -6.70 -8.26
C ILE A 142 -0.26 -5.77 -7.16
N GLY A 143 -0.08 -4.48 -7.47
CA GLY A 143 0.41 -3.48 -6.52
C GLY A 143 -0.52 -3.30 -5.33
N LEU A 144 -1.83 -3.24 -5.54
CA LEU A 144 -2.84 -3.15 -4.49
C LEU A 144 -2.70 -4.31 -3.49
N VAL A 145 -2.67 -5.54 -4.00
CA VAL A 145 -2.66 -6.74 -3.16
C VAL A 145 -1.30 -6.98 -2.52
N ALA A 146 -0.21 -6.79 -3.26
CA ALA A 146 1.14 -7.00 -2.78
C ALA A 146 1.53 -5.99 -1.69
N LEU A 147 1.18 -4.71 -1.87
CA LEU A 147 1.44 -3.68 -0.86
C LEU A 147 0.62 -3.94 0.40
N PHE A 148 -0.67 -4.25 0.26
CA PHE A 148 -1.52 -4.63 1.38
C PHE A 148 -0.94 -5.83 2.14
N CYS A 149 -0.52 -6.88 1.43
CA CYS A 149 0.11 -8.04 2.03
C CYS A 149 1.36 -7.66 2.85
N GLY A 150 2.19 -6.77 2.32
CA GLY A 150 3.41 -6.30 2.99
C GLY A 150 3.14 -5.54 4.28
N VAL A 151 2.13 -4.67 4.31
CA VAL A 151 1.83 -3.82 5.49
C VAL A 151 1.01 -4.55 6.56
N VAL A 152 0.19 -5.53 6.17
CA VAL A 152 -0.68 -6.27 7.12
C VAL A 152 -0.07 -7.59 7.58
N ASN A 153 0.94 -8.09 6.89
CA ASN A 153 1.61 -9.37 7.15
C ASN A 153 0.66 -10.58 7.11
N CYS A 154 -0.35 -10.57 6.25
CA CYS A 154 -1.36 -11.61 6.12
C CYS A 154 -1.45 -12.16 4.68
N PRO A 155 -0.51 -13.01 4.22
CA PRO A 155 -0.46 -13.44 2.83
C PRO A 155 -1.70 -14.23 2.38
N VAL A 156 -2.22 -15.12 3.20
CA VAL A 156 -3.41 -15.92 2.86
C VAL A 156 -4.64 -15.03 2.68
N ALA A 157 -4.87 -14.09 3.61
CA ALA A 157 -5.97 -13.14 3.51
C ALA A 157 -5.84 -12.24 2.28
N SER A 158 -4.62 -11.84 1.93
CA SER A 158 -4.35 -11.02 0.75
C SER A 158 -4.62 -11.77 -0.57
N ILE A 159 -4.30 -13.06 -0.63
CA ILE A 159 -4.63 -13.92 -1.79
C ILE A 159 -6.15 -14.07 -1.92
N LEU A 160 -6.86 -14.30 -0.81
CA LEU A 160 -8.33 -14.38 -0.82
C LEU A 160 -8.95 -13.05 -1.23
N LEU A 161 -8.42 -11.93 -0.74
CA LEU A 161 -8.83 -10.59 -1.15
C LEU A 161 -8.67 -10.39 -2.67
N SER A 162 -7.57 -10.88 -3.26
CA SER A 162 -7.39 -10.79 -4.72
C SER A 162 -8.47 -11.57 -5.48
N TYR A 163 -8.87 -12.72 -4.96
CA TYR A 163 -9.97 -13.50 -5.53
C TYR A 163 -11.31 -12.77 -5.44
N GLU A 164 -11.61 -12.15 -4.30
CA GLU A 164 -12.85 -11.38 -4.12
C GLU A 164 -12.91 -10.14 -5.00
N LEU A 165 -11.80 -9.44 -5.16
CA LEU A 165 -11.75 -8.18 -5.93
C LEU A 165 -11.69 -8.41 -7.45
N PHE A 166 -10.96 -9.43 -7.90
CA PHE A 166 -10.59 -9.61 -9.32
C PHE A 166 -11.03 -10.96 -9.91
N GLY A 167 -11.63 -11.84 -9.09
CA GLY A 167 -12.01 -13.18 -9.51
C GLY A 167 -10.83 -14.16 -9.56
N GLY A 168 -11.07 -15.35 -10.14
CA GLY A 168 -10.08 -16.43 -10.17
C GLY A 168 -8.96 -16.26 -11.21
N SER A 169 -9.14 -15.34 -12.16
CA SER A 169 -8.17 -15.13 -13.24
C SER A 169 -6.86 -14.54 -12.69
N GLY A 170 -5.75 -15.25 -12.91
CA GLY A 170 -4.44 -14.80 -12.43
C GLY A 170 -4.15 -15.05 -10.94
N LEU A 171 -4.97 -15.84 -10.22
CA LEU A 171 -4.81 -16.10 -8.79
C LEU A 171 -3.40 -16.60 -8.42
N VAL A 172 -2.80 -17.46 -9.24
CA VAL A 172 -1.43 -17.93 -9.03
C VAL A 172 -0.42 -16.79 -9.06
N LEU A 173 -0.61 -15.81 -9.93
CA LEU A 173 0.25 -14.64 -10.05
C LEU A 173 0.11 -13.71 -8.84
N PHE A 174 -1.11 -13.54 -8.32
CA PHE A 174 -1.36 -12.83 -7.05
C PHE A 174 -0.71 -13.56 -5.86
N ALA A 175 -0.78 -14.91 -5.83
CA ALA A 175 -0.12 -15.68 -4.78
C ALA A 175 1.41 -15.51 -4.80
N VAL A 176 2.02 -15.49 -5.98
CA VAL A 176 3.45 -15.18 -6.13
C VAL A 176 3.76 -13.77 -5.61
N ALA A 177 2.96 -12.77 -6.01
CA ALA A 177 3.14 -11.39 -5.57
C ALA A 177 3.01 -11.25 -4.04
N CYS A 178 2.00 -11.86 -3.43
CA CYS A 178 1.82 -11.87 -1.99
C CYS A 178 2.99 -12.56 -1.28
N GLY A 179 3.44 -13.72 -1.78
CA GLY A 179 4.56 -14.45 -1.20
C GLY A 179 5.86 -13.64 -1.19
N VAL A 180 6.20 -13.04 -2.33
CA VAL A 180 7.41 -12.19 -2.46
C VAL A 180 7.30 -10.96 -1.57
N SER A 181 6.18 -10.24 -1.61
CA SER A 181 5.98 -9.04 -0.80
C SER A 181 6.03 -9.36 0.69
N TYR A 182 5.37 -10.44 1.14
CA TYR A 182 5.40 -10.89 2.52
C TYR A 182 6.82 -11.19 3.03
N MET A 183 7.60 -11.90 2.22
CA MET A 183 8.98 -12.25 2.60
C MET A 183 9.87 -11.01 2.68
N LEU A 184 9.78 -10.10 1.71
CA LEU A 184 10.66 -8.94 1.59
C LEU A 184 10.23 -7.75 2.46
N SER A 185 8.98 -7.64 2.89
CA SER A 185 8.53 -6.59 3.82
C SER A 185 9.12 -6.73 5.24
N GLY A 186 9.84 -7.80 5.51
CA GLY A 186 10.48 -8.03 6.80
C GLY A 186 9.45 -8.07 7.93
N TYR A 187 9.74 -7.37 9.02
CA TYR A 187 8.89 -7.35 10.23
C TYR A 187 8.19 -6.00 10.41
N TYR A 188 8.09 -5.20 9.34
CA TYR A 188 7.34 -3.95 9.33
C TYR A 188 5.84 -4.24 9.19
N GLY A 189 5.01 -3.42 9.85
CA GLY A 189 3.56 -3.53 9.79
C GLY A 189 2.87 -2.26 10.28
N LEU A 190 1.65 -1.99 9.79
CA LEU A 190 0.85 -0.84 10.24
C LEU A 190 0.37 -0.99 11.68
N TYR A 191 0.24 -2.23 12.16
CA TYR A 191 -0.30 -2.52 13.49
C TYR A 191 0.82 -2.93 14.44
N SER A 192 1.34 -2.01 15.23
CA SER A 192 2.41 -2.26 16.21
C SER A 192 2.02 -3.29 17.29
N SER A 193 0.72 -3.54 17.50
CA SER A 193 0.22 -4.59 18.38
C SER A 193 0.28 -6.00 17.77
N GLN A 194 0.51 -6.12 16.46
CA GLN A 194 0.62 -7.41 15.78
C GLN A 194 1.90 -8.12 16.23
N LYS A 195 1.74 -9.36 16.69
CA LYS A 195 2.87 -10.21 17.04
C LYS A 195 3.26 -11.13 15.89
N ILE A 196 4.53 -11.12 15.57
CA ILE A 196 5.15 -12.03 14.62
C ILE A 196 5.85 -13.12 15.40
N MET A 197 5.26 -14.32 15.40
CA MET A 197 5.69 -15.43 16.24
C MET A 197 6.91 -16.15 15.66
N TYR A 198 6.97 -16.27 14.33
CA TYR A 198 8.03 -17.00 13.64
C TYR A 198 8.74 -16.10 12.63
N SER A 199 10.02 -16.33 12.45
CA SER A 199 10.81 -15.66 11.44
C SER A 199 10.28 -15.97 10.03
N LYS A 200 10.20 -14.98 9.15
CA LYS A 200 9.77 -15.16 7.76
C LYS A 200 10.82 -15.87 6.90
N THR A 201 12.09 -15.84 7.31
CA THR A 201 13.22 -16.33 6.51
C THR A 201 13.96 -17.50 7.13
N LYS A 202 13.79 -17.75 8.44
CA LYS A 202 14.45 -18.83 9.18
C LYS A 202 13.44 -19.61 10.01
N PRO A 203 13.63 -20.89 10.26
CA PRO A 203 12.74 -21.71 11.10
C PRO A 203 13.00 -21.42 12.59
N GLU A 204 12.82 -20.16 13.01
CA GLU A 204 13.08 -19.70 14.37
C GLU A 204 11.84 -19.03 14.96
N TYR A 205 11.59 -19.30 16.24
CA TYR A 205 10.57 -18.61 17.02
C TYR A 205 11.15 -17.31 17.56
N ILE A 206 10.53 -16.16 17.19
CA ILE A 206 11.06 -14.83 17.50
C ILE A 206 10.16 -14.02 18.44
N ASN A 207 8.84 -14.18 18.38
CA ASN A 207 7.83 -13.48 19.21
C ASN A 207 8.10 -11.98 19.39
N ILE A 208 8.18 -11.25 18.29
CA ILE A 208 8.40 -9.79 18.28
C ILE A 208 7.13 -9.07 17.82
N ASN A 209 7.00 -7.81 18.23
CA ASN A 209 5.97 -6.94 17.67
C ASN A 209 6.39 -6.47 16.28
N ALA A 210 5.42 -6.21 15.40
CA ALA A 210 5.67 -5.54 14.14
C ALA A 210 6.24 -4.13 14.41
N LYS A 211 7.17 -3.72 13.54
CA LYS A 211 7.81 -2.40 13.62
C LYS A 211 7.02 -1.39 12.82
#